data_f2ebbe10fb8746f33f5623fe853e64d3
#
_entry.id   f2ebbe10fb8746f33f5623fe853e64d3
#
_cell.length_a   1.000
_cell.length_b   1.000
_cell.length_c   1.000
_cell.angle_alpha   90.00
_cell.angle_beta   90.00
_cell.angle_gamma   90.00
#
_symmetry.space_group_name_H-M   'P 1'
#
loop_
_entity.id
_entity.type
_entity.pdbx_description
1 polymer ?
#
loop_
_entity_poly.entity_id
_entity_poly.type
_entity_poly.pdbx_seq_one_letter_code
_entity_poly.pdbx_strand_id
1 'polypeptide(L)'
;MSHKTALKYALGVAIIAAFALSAEKSYTQVQPYGPNNAPNLYKFNYGWAKLPDRRKFGAVVGVDIDRDGKSVWAFDRCESATDCSKSTLDPIMKFDETGKLVKSFGGGMINYSHGLHVDKDNNIWVSDGRDMNNGKGHTVMKFNQDGKLLMTLGKAGVAGAGPDMFSEPSDILVAPNGDIFIADGHGGPKSNHRMVKFDKDGKFIKEWGKKGAGPGEFNVPHNLAMDSAGRLFVADRANNRIQVFDQDGKYLLQWNQFGRPSGLFIDKHDTLYVADNSPDETNPPYRSGIRVGHVRDGIVRSFILESVEVNGVEAVAVDDAGNIYGGYTNTLNLKRWTPKTPVATR
;
A
#
# COMPACT_ATOMS: atom_id res chain seq x y z
N MET A 1 2.33 39.53 -81.33
CA MET A 1 2.96 40.09 -80.12
C MET A 1 2.42 39.32 -78.95
N SER A 2 3.28 38.59 -78.28
CA SER A 2 2.98 37.55 -77.29
C SER A 2 2.88 38.11 -75.91
N HIS A 3 1.80 37.79 -75.20
CA HIS A 3 1.75 37.96 -73.72
C HIS A 3 1.76 36.58 -73.08
N LYS A 4 2.88 36.29 -72.44
CA LYS A 4 3.05 35.12 -71.55
C LYS A 4 2.50 35.43 -70.17
N THR A 5 1.45 34.75 -69.80
CA THR A 5 0.90 34.80 -68.43
C THR A 5 1.61 33.73 -67.56
N ALA A 6 2.34 34.19 -66.54
CA ALA A 6 3.01 33.31 -65.59
C ALA A 6 2.00 32.87 -64.49
N LEU A 7 1.77 31.56 -64.41
CA LEU A 7 0.97 30.93 -63.42
C LEU A 7 1.84 30.65 -62.18
N LYS A 8 1.57 31.32 -61.05
CA LYS A 8 2.22 31.07 -59.76
C LYS A 8 1.51 29.92 -59.05
N TYR A 9 2.18 28.79 -58.93
CA TYR A 9 1.75 27.72 -58.06
C TYR A 9 2.14 28.06 -56.61
N ALA A 10 1.14 28.27 -55.77
CA ALA A 10 1.31 28.30 -54.32
C ALA A 10 1.28 26.85 -53.80
N LEU A 11 2.44 26.32 -53.36
CA LEU A 11 2.49 25.07 -52.60
C LEU A 11 1.97 25.32 -51.18
N GLY A 12 0.77 24.89 -50.91
CA GLY A 12 0.27 24.78 -49.55
C GLY A 12 0.89 23.57 -48.84
N VAL A 13 1.80 23.81 -47.91
CA VAL A 13 2.30 22.77 -47.01
C VAL A 13 1.22 22.51 -45.96
N ALA A 14 0.47 21.41 -46.13
CA ALA A 14 -0.41 20.91 -45.10
C ALA A 14 0.44 20.24 -44.00
N ILE A 15 0.59 20.90 -42.86
CA ILE A 15 1.15 20.29 -41.66
C ILE A 15 0.10 19.32 -41.12
N ILE A 16 0.24 18.04 -41.44
CA ILE A 16 -0.50 16.98 -40.76
C ILE A 16 0.12 16.83 -39.38
N ALA A 17 -0.53 17.43 -38.35
CA ALA A 17 -0.23 17.13 -36.98
C ALA A 17 -0.67 15.69 -36.69
N ALA A 18 0.28 14.76 -36.76
CA ALA A 18 0.07 13.40 -36.29
C ALA A 18 -0.06 13.45 -34.77
N PHE A 19 -1.28 13.49 -34.24
CA PHE A 19 -1.54 13.10 -32.89
C PHE A 19 -1.17 11.63 -32.77
N ALA A 20 0.04 11.36 -32.27
CA ALA A 20 0.40 10.04 -31.78
C ALA A 20 -0.50 9.80 -30.52
N LEU A 21 -1.65 9.16 -30.72
CA LEU A 21 -2.32 8.45 -29.64
C LEU A 21 -1.31 7.39 -29.17
N SER A 22 -0.65 7.67 -28.04
CA SER A 22 0.08 6.65 -27.31
C SER A 22 -0.97 5.63 -26.86
N ALA A 23 -1.07 4.53 -27.61
CA ALA A 23 -1.87 3.40 -27.21
C ALA A 23 -1.39 2.99 -25.80
N GLU A 24 -2.24 3.18 -24.80
CA GLU A 24 -2.03 2.69 -23.45
C GLU A 24 -1.76 1.19 -23.55
N LYS A 25 -0.52 0.79 -23.28
CA LYS A 25 -0.18 -0.62 -23.19
C LYS A 25 -0.76 -1.16 -21.89
N SER A 26 -2.05 -1.48 -21.92
CA SER A 26 -2.63 -2.38 -20.93
C SER A 26 -1.99 -3.75 -21.16
N TYR A 27 -0.93 -4.06 -20.44
CA TYR A 27 -0.36 -5.41 -20.44
C TYR A 27 -1.29 -6.33 -19.65
N THR A 28 -2.38 -6.75 -20.27
CA THR A 28 -3.16 -7.89 -19.77
C THR A 28 -2.32 -9.13 -20.08
N GLN A 29 -1.40 -9.48 -19.21
CA GLN A 29 -0.65 -10.73 -19.29
C GLN A 29 -1.65 -11.88 -19.17
N VAL A 30 -1.54 -12.87 -20.07
CA VAL A 30 -2.35 -14.09 -19.95
C VAL A 30 -2.00 -14.77 -18.64
N GLN A 31 -2.95 -14.80 -17.71
CA GLN A 31 -2.77 -15.46 -16.43
C GLN A 31 -2.83 -16.97 -16.63
N PRO A 32 -1.85 -17.76 -16.14
CA PRO A 32 -1.84 -19.21 -16.29
C PRO A 32 -2.94 -19.89 -15.49
N TYR A 33 -3.51 -19.17 -14.51
CA TYR A 33 -4.58 -19.66 -13.64
C TYR A 33 -5.79 -18.71 -13.71
N GLY A 34 -6.99 -19.23 -13.48
CA GLY A 34 -8.16 -18.39 -13.22
C GLY A 34 -7.99 -17.59 -11.92
N PRO A 35 -8.82 -16.55 -11.70
CA PRO A 35 -8.61 -15.54 -10.65
C PRO A 35 -8.46 -16.08 -9.23
N ASN A 36 -8.94 -17.32 -8.95
CA ASN A 36 -8.87 -17.93 -7.62
C ASN A 36 -8.21 -19.33 -7.64
N ASN A 37 -7.59 -19.75 -8.74
CA ASN A 37 -7.15 -21.13 -8.95
C ASN A 37 -5.63 -21.32 -8.93
N ALA A 38 -4.85 -20.26 -8.66
CA ALA A 38 -3.41 -20.41 -8.48
C ALA A 38 -3.12 -21.30 -7.25
N PRO A 39 -2.08 -22.16 -7.29
CA PRO A 39 -1.80 -23.10 -6.20
C PRO A 39 -1.44 -22.37 -4.92
N ASN A 40 -1.89 -22.88 -3.77
CA ASN A 40 -1.41 -22.38 -2.48
C ASN A 40 -0.08 -23.06 -2.12
N LEU A 41 1.00 -22.30 -2.17
CA LEU A 41 2.36 -22.76 -1.88
C LEU A 41 2.76 -22.59 -0.41
N TYR A 42 1.85 -22.19 0.47
CA TYR A 42 2.13 -21.85 1.86
C TYR A 42 1.30 -22.70 2.83
N LYS A 43 1.85 -22.88 4.03
CA LYS A 43 1.20 -23.57 5.16
C LYS A 43 0.91 -22.54 6.25
N PHE A 44 -0.32 -22.54 6.75
CA PHE A 44 -0.74 -21.68 7.84
C PHE A 44 -0.13 -22.11 9.19
N ASN A 45 0.31 -21.13 10.00
CA ASN A 45 0.85 -21.34 11.33
C ASN A 45 -0.10 -20.74 12.38
N TYR A 46 -0.83 -21.59 13.08
CA TYR A 46 -1.74 -21.16 14.15
C TYR A 46 -1.00 -20.54 15.31
N GLY A 47 -1.55 -19.43 15.86
CA GLY A 47 -1.13 -18.86 17.14
C GLY A 47 0.34 -18.43 17.16
N TRP A 48 0.90 -18.01 16.02
CA TRP A 48 2.28 -17.56 15.96
C TRP A 48 2.47 -16.29 16.81
N ALA A 49 1.67 -15.24 16.60
CA ALA A 49 1.76 -14.00 17.34
C ALA A 49 1.20 -14.19 18.76
N LYS A 50 2.05 -13.95 19.77
CA LYS A 50 1.76 -14.18 21.19
C LYS A 50 1.74 -12.84 21.91
N LEU A 51 0.56 -12.43 22.36
CA LEU A 51 0.39 -11.25 23.21
C LEU A 51 0.51 -11.65 24.70
N PRO A 52 0.90 -10.71 25.58
CA PRO A 52 0.84 -10.91 27.03
C PRO A 52 -0.58 -11.24 27.51
N ASP A 53 -0.67 -11.86 28.68
CA ASP A 53 -1.96 -12.17 29.31
C ASP A 53 -2.90 -10.96 29.35
N ARG A 54 -4.16 -11.19 29.00
CA ARG A 54 -5.24 -10.20 28.91
C ARG A 54 -5.17 -9.20 27.74
N ARG A 55 -4.06 -9.08 27.01
CA ARG A 55 -3.97 -8.26 25.80
C ARG A 55 -4.58 -9.03 24.63
N LYS A 56 -5.44 -8.39 23.85
CA LYS A 56 -6.00 -8.92 22.60
C LYS A 56 -5.57 -8.04 21.43
N PHE A 57 -5.62 -8.60 20.24
CA PHE A 57 -5.51 -7.78 19.03
C PHE A 57 -6.80 -6.97 18.82
N GLY A 58 -6.64 -5.74 18.37
CA GLY A 58 -7.63 -5.02 17.56
C GLY A 58 -7.51 -5.41 16.10
N ALA A 59 -8.16 -4.66 15.22
CA ALA A 59 -7.94 -4.77 13.78
C ALA A 59 -6.46 -4.45 13.48
N VAL A 60 -5.73 -5.43 12.93
CA VAL A 60 -4.33 -5.27 12.51
C VAL A 60 -4.32 -4.77 11.08
N VAL A 61 -3.90 -3.52 10.90
CA VAL A 61 -4.06 -2.75 9.65
C VAL A 61 -2.74 -2.42 8.95
N GLY A 62 -1.62 -2.51 9.65
CA GLY A 62 -0.28 -2.35 9.12
C GLY A 62 0.63 -3.48 9.58
N VAL A 63 1.46 -4.00 8.68
CA VAL A 63 2.48 -5.01 8.98
C VAL A 63 3.70 -4.71 8.11
N ASP A 64 4.89 -4.69 8.72
CA ASP A 64 6.15 -4.61 7.99
C ASP A 64 7.27 -5.37 8.73
N ILE A 65 8.38 -5.62 8.05
CA ILE A 65 9.49 -6.39 8.57
C ILE A 65 10.58 -5.45 9.11
N ASP A 66 11.07 -5.76 10.30
CA ASP A 66 12.24 -5.08 10.87
C ASP A 66 13.49 -5.31 9.99
N ARG A 67 14.45 -4.40 10.04
CA ARG A 67 15.67 -4.50 9.24
C ARG A 67 16.59 -5.67 9.63
N ASP A 68 16.26 -6.38 10.71
CA ASP A 68 16.89 -7.67 11.03
C ASP A 68 16.43 -8.81 10.09
N GLY A 69 15.44 -8.57 9.22
CA GLY A 69 14.87 -9.51 8.25
C GLY A 69 14.03 -10.62 8.86
N LYS A 70 13.70 -10.56 10.16
CA LYS A 70 13.04 -11.64 10.92
C LYS A 70 11.92 -11.17 11.83
N SER A 71 12.14 -10.05 12.54
CA SER A 71 11.15 -9.48 13.44
C SER A 71 10.06 -8.75 12.66
N VAL A 72 8.85 -8.73 13.20
CA VAL A 72 7.66 -8.20 12.55
C VAL A 72 7.10 -7.04 13.35
N TRP A 73 6.90 -5.91 12.70
CA TRP A 73 6.13 -4.80 13.23
C TRP A 73 4.67 -4.94 12.82
N ALA A 74 3.77 -4.71 13.75
CA ALA A 74 2.33 -4.70 13.53
C ALA A 74 1.71 -3.43 14.11
N PHE A 75 0.71 -2.90 13.43
CA PHE A 75 -0.04 -1.73 13.81
C PHE A 75 -1.50 -2.10 13.97
N ASP A 76 -2.01 -2.05 15.19
CA ASP A 76 -3.37 -2.47 15.50
C ASP A 76 -4.25 -1.30 15.95
N ARG A 77 -5.54 -1.59 16.12
CA ARG A 77 -6.54 -0.64 16.60
C ARG A 77 -6.88 -0.84 18.08
N CYS A 78 -5.88 -1.14 18.93
CA CYS A 78 -5.99 -1.10 20.37
C CYS A 78 -7.14 -1.95 20.94
N GLU A 79 -7.21 -3.25 20.60
CA GLU A 79 -8.30 -4.18 20.96
C GLU A 79 -9.68 -3.81 20.38
N SER A 80 -9.72 -2.86 19.46
CA SER A 80 -10.93 -2.41 18.78
C SER A 80 -10.95 -2.87 17.31
N ALA A 81 -12.12 -3.07 16.75
CA ALA A 81 -12.30 -3.27 15.32
C ALA A 81 -12.21 -1.95 14.54
N THR A 82 -12.39 -0.81 15.18
CA THR A 82 -12.55 0.48 14.53
C THR A 82 -11.38 1.43 14.72
N ASP A 83 -10.99 1.75 15.96
CA ASP A 83 -10.03 2.81 16.26
C ASP A 83 -9.43 2.72 17.66
N CYS A 84 -8.38 3.54 17.93
CA CYS A 84 -7.71 3.69 19.21
C CYS A 84 -8.16 4.92 20.03
N SER A 85 -9.12 5.69 19.56
CA SER A 85 -9.43 7.04 20.08
C SER A 85 -9.73 7.10 21.58
N LYS A 86 -10.24 6.01 22.14
CA LYS A 86 -10.60 5.87 23.56
C LYS A 86 -9.63 4.97 24.35
N SER A 87 -8.51 4.58 23.75
CA SER A 87 -7.56 3.64 24.33
C SER A 87 -6.22 4.30 24.63
N THR A 88 -5.55 3.82 25.67
CA THR A 88 -4.15 4.15 25.98
C THR A 88 -3.20 2.98 25.70
N LEU A 89 -3.72 1.89 25.12
CA LEU A 89 -2.91 0.75 24.73
C LEU A 89 -1.98 1.11 23.59
N ASP A 90 -0.80 0.51 23.57
CA ASP A 90 0.18 0.69 22.52
C ASP A 90 -0.26 0.01 21.21
N PRO A 91 -0.50 0.76 20.13
CA PRO A 91 -0.92 0.17 18.86
C PRO A 91 0.23 -0.32 17.98
N ILE A 92 1.46 0.17 18.21
CA ILE A 92 2.63 -0.23 17.44
C ILE A 92 3.37 -1.31 18.22
N MET A 93 3.48 -2.51 17.65
CA MET A 93 3.97 -3.70 18.31
C MET A 93 5.05 -4.40 17.51
N LYS A 94 6.15 -4.81 18.15
CA LYS A 94 7.22 -5.63 17.54
C LYS A 94 7.17 -7.05 18.08
N PHE A 95 7.13 -8.02 17.18
CA PHE A 95 7.22 -9.45 17.48
C PHE A 95 8.56 -9.98 17.00
N ASP A 96 9.22 -10.82 17.81
CA ASP A 96 10.41 -11.54 17.38
C ASP A 96 10.07 -12.72 16.43
N GLU A 97 11.07 -13.42 15.92
CA GLU A 97 10.92 -14.55 14.99
C GLU A 97 10.08 -15.71 15.58
N THR A 98 9.95 -15.80 16.91
CA THR A 98 9.16 -16.81 17.62
C THR A 98 7.69 -16.38 17.80
N GLY A 99 7.37 -15.13 17.43
CA GLY A 99 6.06 -14.51 17.62
C GLY A 99 5.82 -13.93 19.00
N LYS A 100 6.84 -13.80 19.84
CA LYS A 100 6.75 -13.15 21.14
C LYS A 100 6.73 -11.64 20.96
N LEU A 101 5.80 -10.93 21.61
CA LEU A 101 5.82 -9.48 21.71
C LEU A 101 7.06 -9.04 22.51
N VAL A 102 7.94 -8.25 21.90
CA VAL A 102 9.20 -7.79 22.51
C VAL A 102 9.24 -6.29 22.74
N LYS A 103 8.38 -5.53 22.05
CA LYS A 103 8.28 -4.07 22.20
C LYS A 103 6.91 -3.57 21.80
N SER A 104 6.41 -2.52 22.46
CA SER A 104 5.24 -1.76 22.02
C SER A 104 5.34 -0.30 22.45
N PHE A 105 4.67 0.60 21.72
CA PHE A 105 4.59 2.03 22.02
C PHE A 105 3.46 2.72 21.24
N GLY A 106 3.29 4.03 21.48
CA GLY A 106 2.35 4.89 20.77
C GLY A 106 0.97 4.98 21.44
N GLY A 107 0.83 4.44 22.65
CA GLY A 107 -0.42 4.50 23.41
C GLY A 107 -0.92 5.92 23.64
N GLY A 108 -2.20 6.16 23.36
CA GLY A 108 -2.83 7.47 23.49
C GLY A 108 -2.40 8.52 22.44
N MET A 109 -1.51 8.20 21.52
CA MET A 109 -1.05 9.14 20.48
C MET A 109 -1.89 9.08 19.20
N ILE A 110 -2.51 7.95 18.91
CA ILE A 110 -3.12 7.60 17.64
C ILE A 110 -4.62 7.40 17.79
N ASN A 111 -5.38 7.89 16.83
CA ASN A 111 -6.82 7.67 16.75
C ASN A 111 -7.18 6.50 15.83
N TYR A 112 -6.83 6.63 14.54
CA TYR A 112 -7.24 5.71 13.49
C TYR A 112 -6.01 5.12 12.82
N SER A 113 -5.49 4.06 13.43
CA SER A 113 -4.35 3.32 12.90
C SER A 113 -4.62 2.83 11.48
N HIS A 114 -3.65 3.04 10.54
CA HIS A 114 -3.81 2.54 9.19
C HIS A 114 -2.49 2.01 8.59
N GLY A 115 -1.68 2.80 7.90
CA GLY A 115 -0.43 2.37 7.29
C GLY A 115 0.73 2.25 8.27
N LEU A 116 1.63 1.32 8.01
CA LEU A 116 2.90 1.15 8.73
C LEU A 116 4.02 0.82 7.74
N HIS A 117 5.16 1.51 7.88
CA HIS A 117 6.36 1.25 7.09
C HIS A 117 7.61 1.34 7.97
N VAL A 118 8.57 0.44 7.72
CA VAL A 118 9.90 0.44 8.36
C VAL A 118 10.94 0.93 7.36
N ASP A 119 11.51 2.12 7.59
CA ASP A 119 12.48 2.70 6.67
C ASP A 119 13.85 2.01 6.73
N LYS A 120 14.75 2.33 5.80
CA LYS A 120 16.10 1.74 5.73
C LYS A 120 16.94 1.94 6.99
N ASP A 121 16.65 2.97 7.78
CA ASP A 121 17.34 3.32 9.03
C ASP A 121 16.64 2.70 10.25
N ASN A 122 15.66 1.79 9.99
CA ASN A 122 14.86 1.08 10.98
C ASN A 122 13.99 2.01 11.85
N ASN A 123 13.55 3.15 11.29
CA ASN A 123 12.51 3.95 11.92
C ASN A 123 11.13 3.45 11.47
N ILE A 124 10.18 3.60 12.35
CA ILE A 124 8.79 3.17 12.16
C ILE A 124 7.95 4.36 11.77
N TRP A 125 7.34 4.30 10.60
CA TRP A 125 6.41 5.28 10.10
C TRP A 125 4.99 4.75 10.18
N VAL A 126 4.06 5.58 10.63
CA VAL A 126 2.65 5.21 10.73
C VAL A 126 1.74 6.34 10.29
N SER A 127 0.58 5.99 9.73
CA SER A 127 -0.49 6.95 9.44
C SER A 127 -1.59 6.89 10.48
N ASP A 128 -2.03 8.07 10.95
CA ASP A 128 -3.23 8.27 11.74
C ASP A 128 -4.30 8.91 10.85
N GLY A 129 -5.20 8.07 10.32
CA GLY A 129 -6.04 8.43 9.19
C GLY A 129 -7.16 9.43 9.51
N ARG A 130 -7.68 9.47 10.74
CA ARG A 130 -8.91 10.23 11.04
C ARG A 130 -8.89 10.97 12.36
N ASP A 131 -9.46 12.18 12.37
CA ASP A 131 -9.85 12.82 13.63
C ASP A 131 -11.15 12.21 14.16
N MET A 132 -11.11 11.85 15.45
CA MET A 132 -12.25 11.32 16.21
C MET A 132 -12.81 12.41 17.14
N ASN A 133 -12.78 13.68 16.72
CA ASN A 133 -13.17 14.87 17.45
C ASN A 133 -12.37 15.11 18.74
N ASN A 134 -11.08 14.79 18.72
CA ASN A 134 -10.16 14.97 19.85
C ASN A 134 -8.84 15.67 19.48
N GLY A 135 -8.78 16.25 18.27
CA GLY A 135 -7.64 17.03 17.78
C GLY A 135 -6.43 16.20 17.34
N LYS A 136 -6.59 14.89 17.09
CA LYS A 136 -5.57 13.99 16.54
C LYS A 136 -6.05 13.45 15.19
N GLY A 137 -5.20 12.71 14.51
CA GLY A 137 -5.51 12.17 13.18
C GLY A 137 -5.10 13.10 12.04
N HIS A 138 -5.28 12.62 10.82
CA HIS A 138 -4.83 13.28 9.59
C HIS A 138 -3.33 13.57 9.54
N THR A 139 -2.52 12.69 10.17
CA THR A 139 -1.06 12.83 10.29
C THR A 139 -0.33 11.56 9.89
N VAL A 140 0.94 11.76 9.53
CA VAL A 140 1.93 10.68 9.39
C VAL A 140 3.03 10.94 10.40
N MET A 141 3.39 9.93 11.18
CA MET A 141 4.36 10.04 12.26
C MET A 141 5.54 9.10 12.04
N LYS A 142 6.76 9.59 12.32
CA LYS A 142 8.00 8.82 12.34
C LYS A 142 8.48 8.62 13.76
N PHE A 143 8.74 7.39 14.13
CA PHE A 143 9.32 7.01 15.42
C PHE A 143 10.67 6.31 15.24
N ASN A 144 11.57 6.43 16.20
CA ASN A 144 12.67 5.49 16.30
C ASN A 144 12.18 4.15 16.89
N GLN A 145 13.08 3.15 16.92
CA GLN A 145 12.75 1.83 17.48
C GLN A 145 12.36 1.82 18.97
N ASP A 146 12.69 2.90 19.70
CA ASP A 146 12.36 3.02 21.12
C ASP A 146 11.05 3.78 21.37
N GLY A 147 10.33 4.11 20.29
CA GLY A 147 9.05 4.80 20.36
C GLY A 147 9.17 6.32 20.57
N LYS A 148 10.38 6.90 20.39
CA LYS A 148 10.55 8.36 20.42
C LYS A 148 10.04 8.92 19.09
N LEU A 149 9.09 9.85 19.15
CA LEU A 149 8.60 10.60 17.99
C LEU A 149 9.72 11.48 17.44
N LEU A 150 10.03 11.33 16.16
CA LEU A 150 11.08 12.04 15.44
C LEU A 150 10.54 13.11 14.48
N MET A 151 9.39 12.84 13.85
CA MET A 151 8.77 13.72 12.85
C MET A 151 7.26 13.52 12.84
N THR A 152 6.53 14.59 12.54
CA THR A 152 5.10 14.54 12.20
C THR A 152 4.87 15.35 10.93
N LEU A 153 4.22 14.75 9.95
CA LEU A 153 3.71 15.39 8.74
C LEU A 153 2.19 15.52 8.85
N GLY A 154 1.63 16.58 8.29
CA GLY A 154 0.22 16.93 8.45
C GLY A 154 -0.08 17.77 9.68
N LYS A 155 -1.34 18.20 9.81
CA LYS A 155 -1.84 18.97 10.94
C LYS A 155 -2.82 18.14 11.76
N ALA A 156 -2.44 17.80 12.97
CA ALA A 156 -3.26 16.97 13.86
C ALA A 156 -4.68 17.54 14.01
N GLY A 157 -5.67 16.68 13.77
CA GLY A 157 -7.11 17.03 13.84
C GLY A 157 -7.62 17.89 12.69
N VAL A 158 -6.81 18.18 11.67
CA VAL A 158 -7.19 19.11 10.58
C VAL A 158 -7.13 18.38 9.23
N ALA A 159 -8.29 18.00 8.70
CA ALA A 159 -8.39 17.48 7.34
C ALA A 159 -8.22 18.60 6.31
N GLY A 160 -7.46 18.34 5.23
CA GLY A 160 -7.28 19.30 4.15
C GLY A 160 -6.46 18.77 2.98
N ALA A 161 -6.38 19.58 1.92
CA ALA A 161 -5.68 19.25 0.67
C ALA A 161 -4.43 20.11 0.44
N GLY A 162 -4.01 20.90 1.42
CA GLY A 162 -2.78 21.71 1.32
C GLY A 162 -1.51 20.85 1.34
N PRO A 163 -0.35 21.44 1.03
CA PRO A 163 0.94 20.74 1.00
C PRO A 163 1.38 20.22 2.38
N ASP A 164 0.83 20.78 3.45
CA ASP A 164 1.11 20.42 4.84
C ASP A 164 -0.12 19.83 5.57
N MET A 165 -1.10 19.33 4.84
CA MET A 165 -2.33 18.74 5.37
C MET A 165 -2.67 17.45 4.63
N PHE A 166 -3.37 16.54 5.30
CA PHE A 166 -3.92 15.32 4.71
C PHE A 166 -5.42 15.21 5.01
N SER A 167 -6.10 14.37 4.22
CA SER A 167 -7.46 13.94 4.53
C SER A 167 -7.56 12.44 4.37
N GLU A 168 -7.46 11.74 5.50
CA GLU A 168 -7.43 10.29 5.61
C GLU A 168 -6.18 9.64 4.97
N PRO A 169 -4.93 10.02 5.39
CA PRO A 169 -3.73 9.34 4.91
C PRO A 169 -3.80 7.85 5.26
N SER A 170 -3.67 7.03 4.22
CA SER A 170 -3.83 5.57 4.32
C SER A 170 -2.51 4.86 4.48
N ASP A 171 -1.45 5.28 3.77
CA ASP A 171 -0.16 4.59 3.87
C ASP A 171 1.03 5.51 3.59
N ILE A 172 2.22 5.03 3.98
CA ILE A 172 3.50 5.71 3.83
C ILE A 172 4.53 4.74 3.28
N LEU A 173 5.38 5.23 2.39
CA LEU A 173 6.58 4.53 1.94
C LEU A 173 7.75 5.49 1.88
N VAL A 174 8.90 5.09 2.41
CA VAL A 174 10.16 5.85 2.31
C VAL A 174 11.08 5.15 1.32
N ALA A 175 11.40 5.83 0.23
CA ALA A 175 12.30 5.31 -0.79
C ALA A 175 13.76 5.22 -0.27
N PRO A 176 14.63 4.43 -0.91
CA PRO A 176 16.04 4.31 -0.51
C PRO A 176 16.82 5.63 -0.47
N ASN A 177 16.45 6.63 -1.29
CA ASN A 177 17.03 7.98 -1.30
C ASN A 177 16.50 8.88 -0.16
N GLY A 178 15.48 8.39 0.58
CA GLY A 178 14.85 9.10 1.69
C GLY A 178 13.58 9.87 1.32
N ASP A 179 13.20 9.95 0.04
CA ASP A 179 11.93 10.57 -0.36
C ASP A 179 10.75 9.81 0.26
N ILE A 180 9.77 10.57 0.75
CA ILE A 180 8.61 10.05 1.48
C ILE A 180 7.39 10.15 0.56
N PHE A 181 6.72 9.03 0.33
CA PHE A 181 5.47 8.94 -0.44
C PHE A 181 4.31 8.64 0.50
N ILE A 182 3.23 9.38 0.38
CA ILE A 182 2.02 9.22 1.20
C ILE A 182 0.82 9.03 0.28
N ALA A 183 0.08 7.96 0.50
CA ALA A 183 -1.24 7.77 -0.07
C ALA A 183 -2.25 8.54 0.79
N ASP A 184 -2.87 9.57 0.23
CA ASP A 184 -3.75 10.47 0.97
C ASP A 184 -5.19 10.34 0.46
N GLY A 185 -5.97 9.46 1.10
CA GLY A 185 -7.35 9.22 0.74
C GLY A 185 -7.87 7.83 1.05
N HIS A 186 -8.59 7.63 2.16
CA HIS A 186 -9.17 6.34 2.56
C HIS A 186 -10.69 6.18 2.22
N GLY A 187 -11.26 7.10 1.45
CA GLY A 187 -12.62 6.97 0.91
C GLY A 187 -13.74 7.60 1.74
N GLY A 188 -13.43 8.37 2.77
CA GLY A 188 -14.42 9.21 3.44
C GLY A 188 -14.92 10.36 2.55
N PRO A 189 -15.98 11.07 2.97
CA PRO A 189 -16.62 12.11 2.15
C PRO A 189 -15.70 13.27 1.76
N LYS A 190 -14.63 13.50 2.53
CA LYS A 190 -13.66 14.58 2.33
C LYS A 190 -12.26 14.07 1.92
N SER A 191 -12.17 12.81 1.52
CA SER A 191 -10.91 12.15 1.16
C SER A 191 -10.26 12.79 -0.06
N ASN A 192 -8.93 12.96 -0.05
CA ASN A 192 -8.23 13.70 -1.12
C ASN A 192 -7.97 12.89 -2.39
N HIS A 193 -7.87 11.57 -2.30
CA HIS A 193 -7.60 10.67 -3.44
C HIS A 193 -6.34 11.04 -4.24
N ARG A 194 -5.22 11.30 -3.55
CA ARG A 194 -3.95 11.74 -4.16
C ARG A 194 -2.75 11.01 -3.56
N MET A 195 -1.63 11.11 -4.25
CA MET A 195 -0.30 10.82 -3.75
C MET A 195 0.40 12.12 -3.39
N VAL A 196 1.16 12.14 -2.30
CA VAL A 196 1.97 13.29 -1.88
C VAL A 196 3.40 12.84 -1.68
N LYS A 197 4.36 13.63 -2.19
CA LYS A 197 5.80 13.39 -2.06
C LYS A 197 6.47 14.47 -1.25
N PHE A 198 7.28 14.06 -0.27
CA PHE A 198 8.16 14.92 0.54
C PHE A 198 9.60 14.46 0.38
N ASP A 199 10.54 15.36 0.67
CA ASP A 199 11.94 14.97 0.85
C ASP A 199 12.17 14.31 2.22
N LYS A 200 13.41 13.83 2.45
CA LYS A 200 13.82 13.16 3.70
C LYS A 200 13.65 13.99 4.97
N ASP A 201 13.59 15.32 4.83
CA ASP A 201 13.47 16.27 5.93
C ASP A 201 12.01 16.72 6.14
N GLY A 202 11.07 16.14 5.39
CA GLY A 202 9.64 16.43 5.48
C GLY A 202 9.20 17.70 4.74
N LYS A 203 10.01 18.20 3.82
CA LYS A 203 9.64 19.33 2.96
C LYS A 203 8.84 18.82 1.76
N PHE A 204 7.69 19.43 1.52
CA PHE A 204 6.83 19.11 0.37
C PHE A 204 7.58 19.29 -0.95
N ILE A 205 7.47 18.29 -1.82
CA ILE A 205 8.01 18.31 -3.19
C ILE A 205 6.89 18.51 -4.19
N LYS A 206 5.92 17.58 -4.20
CA LYS A 206 4.81 17.59 -5.15
C LYS A 206 3.67 16.68 -4.71
N GLU A 207 2.56 16.78 -5.44
CA GLU A 207 1.44 15.85 -5.35
C GLU A 207 0.93 15.49 -6.75
N TRP A 208 0.21 14.40 -6.87
CA TRP A 208 -0.49 14.01 -8.08
C TRP A 208 -1.71 13.14 -7.77
N GLY A 209 -2.60 13.05 -8.75
CA GLY A 209 -3.83 12.30 -8.63
C GLY A 209 -5.02 13.14 -8.19
N LYS A 210 -6.19 12.58 -8.41
CA LYS A 210 -7.52 13.08 -8.02
C LYS A 210 -8.48 11.91 -8.02
N LYS A 211 -9.69 12.11 -7.51
CA LYS A 211 -10.74 11.09 -7.57
C LYS A 211 -11.10 10.76 -9.02
N GLY A 212 -11.06 9.47 -9.38
CA GLY A 212 -11.43 8.98 -10.69
C GLY A 212 -10.93 7.56 -10.96
N ALA A 213 -11.10 7.10 -12.21
CA ALA A 213 -10.73 5.76 -12.67
C ALA A 213 -9.74 5.76 -13.84
N GLY A 214 -9.35 6.93 -14.37
CA GLY A 214 -8.33 7.06 -15.42
C GLY A 214 -6.91 6.77 -14.90
N PRO A 215 -5.91 6.67 -15.79
CA PRO A 215 -4.51 6.58 -15.41
C PRO A 215 -4.08 7.77 -14.54
N GLY A 216 -3.47 7.47 -13.38
CA GLY A 216 -3.08 8.51 -12.42
C GLY A 216 -4.22 9.12 -11.60
N GLU A 217 -5.46 8.71 -11.81
CA GLU A 217 -6.60 9.01 -10.94
C GLU A 217 -6.78 7.87 -9.93
N PHE A 218 -7.34 8.14 -8.75
CA PHE A 218 -7.49 7.17 -7.67
C PHE A 218 -8.90 7.14 -7.11
N ASN A 219 -9.30 5.94 -6.67
CA ASN A 219 -10.45 5.75 -5.81
C ASN A 219 -10.02 4.88 -4.62
N VAL A 220 -9.70 5.55 -3.50
CA VAL A 220 -9.08 4.96 -2.31
C VAL A 220 -7.65 4.44 -2.60
N PRO A 221 -6.65 5.33 -2.82
CA PRO A 221 -5.23 4.93 -2.80
C PRO A 221 -4.91 4.43 -1.39
N HIS A 222 -4.63 3.13 -1.26
CA HIS A 222 -4.76 2.44 0.03
C HIS A 222 -3.43 2.01 0.63
N ASN A 223 -2.54 1.46 -0.19
CA ASN A 223 -1.25 0.97 0.28
C ASN A 223 -0.18 1.13 -0.82
N LEU A 224 1.08 1.18 -0.41
CA LEU A 224 2.22 1.49 -1.24
C LEU A 224 3.29 0.40 -1.14
N ALA A 225 3.94 0.09 -2.25
CA ALA A 225 5.17 -0.69 -2.28
C ALA A 225 6.12 -0.13 -3.34
N MET A 226 7.42 -0.45 -3.24
CA MET A 226 8.43 -0.06 -4.22
C MET A 226 9.28 -1.26 -4.61
N ASP A 227 9.55 -1.42 -5.89
CA ASP A 227 10.42 -2.48 -6.37
C ASP A 227 11.90 -2.07 -6.42
N SER A 228 12.77 -3.03 -6.75
CA SER A 228 14.21 -2.80 -6.84
C SER A 228 14.61 -1.78 -7.91
N ALA A 229 13.75 -1.54 -8.90
CA ALA A 229 13.95 -0.51 -9.94
C ALA A 229 13.47 0.88 -9.49
N GLY A 230 12.94 1.03 -8.27
CA GLY A 230 12.43 2.28 -7.74
C GLY A 230 11.06 2.67 -8.30
N ARG A 231 10.29 1.74 -8.87
CA ARG A 231 8.91 1.98 -9.30
C ARG A 231 7.97 1.91 -8.10
N LEU A 232 7.06 2.89 -8.02
CA LEU A 232 6.06 2.99 -6.96
C LEU A 232 4.78 2.26 -7.39
N PHE A 233 4.35 1.28 -6.59
CA PHE A 233 3.12 0.53 -6.75
C PHE A 233 2.08 1.08 -5.78
N VAL A 234 0.90 1.42 -6.29
CA VAL A 234 -0.20 1.98 -5.51
C VAL A 234 -1.41 1.07 -5.60
N ALA A 235 -1.86 0.55 -4.47
CA ALA A 235 -3.14 -0.15 -4.37
C ALA A 235 -4.29 0.86 -4.55
N ASP A 236 -4.86 0.93 -5.73
CA ASP A 236 -6.04 1.77 -6.02
C ASP A 236 -7.30 0.93 -5.76
N ARG A 237 -7.60 0.77 -4.46
CA ARG A 237 -8.45 -0.29 -3.91
C ARG A 237 -9.86 -0.30 -4.48
N ALA A 238 -10.55 0.84 -4.47
CA ALA A 238 -11.93 0.88 -4.95
C ALA A 238 -12.06 0.92 -6.48
N ASN A 239 -10.93 1.00 -7.21
CA ASN A 239 -10.85 0.76 -8.65
C ASN A 239 -10.40 -0.67 -8.97
N ASN A 240 -10.20 -1.54 -7.97
CA ASN A 240 -9.82 -2.94 -8.13
C ASN A 240 -8.56 -3.12 -9.01
N ARG A 241 -7.54 -2.28 -8.75
CA ARG A 241 -6.29 -2.29 -9.53
C ARG A 241 -5.08 -1.89 -8.72
N ILE A 242 -3.91 -2.24 -9.22
CA ILE A 242 -2.63 -1.67 -8.82
C ILE A 242 -2.16 -0.78 -9.94
N GLN A 243 -1.84 0.48 -9.66
CA GLN A 243 -1.18 1.38 -10.59
C GLN A 243 0.30 1.48 -10.27
N VAL A 244 1.15 1.58 -11.30
CA VAL A 244 2.60 1.68 -11.16
C VAL A 244 3.08 3.01 -11.75
N PHE A 245 3.92 3.70 -10.98
CA PHE A 245 4.47 5.01 -11.31
C PHE A 245 6.00 5.01 -11.20
N ASP A 246 6.66 5.97 -11.86
CA ASP A 246 7.99 6.35 -11.45
C ASP A 246 7.94 7.25 -10.20
N GLN A 247 9.11 7.58 -9.64
CA GLN A 247 9.17 8.40 -8.42
C GLN A 247 8.79 9.88 -8.64
N ASP A 248 8.61 10.29 -9.89
CA ASP A 248 8.11 11.61 -10.27
C ASP A 248 6.60 11.63 -10.51
N GLY A 249 5.92 10.51 -10.25
CA GLY A 249 4.48 10.39 -10.38
C GLY A 249 3.99 10.20 -11.82
N LYS A 250 4.88 9.87 -12.76
CA LYS A 250 4.50 9.51 -14.12
C LYS A 250 3.91 8.10 -14.11
N TYR A 251 2.69 7.97 -14.60
CA TYR A 251 2.04 6.68 -14.79
C TYR A 251 2.82 5.81 -15.79
N LEU A 252 3.04 4.54 -15.44
CA LEU A 252 3.75 3.56 -16.24
C LEU A 252 2.82 2.46 -16.77
N LEU A 253 2.06 1.82 -15.87
CA LEU A 253 1.15 0.73 -16.19
C LEU A 253 0.15 0.48 -15.05
N GLN A 254 -0.81 -0.41 -15.28
CA GLN A 254 -1.70 -0.92 -14.23
C GLN A 254 -1.95 -2.42 -14.36
N TRP A 255 -2.37 -3.03 -13.24
CA TRP A 255 -2.77 -4.44 -13.14
C TRP A 255 -4.10 -4.60 -12.43
N ASN A 256 -5.00 -5.40 -13.02
CA ASN A 256 -6.34 -5.67 -12.49
C ASN A 256 -6.50 -7.11 -11.97
N GLN A 257 -5.48 -7.97 -12.15
CA GLN A 257 -5.54 -9.40 -11.86
C GLN A 257 -5.28 -9.77 -10.38
N PHE A 258 -5.08 -8.78 -9.52
CA PHE A 258 -4.81 -9.00 -8.09
C PHE A 258 -6.03 -8.82 -7.19
N GLY A 259 -7.24 -8.70 -7.76
CA GLY A 259 -8.46 -8.51 -7.00
C GLY A 259 -8.64 -7.06 -6.52
N ARG A 260 -9.12 -6.89 -5.28
CA ARG A 260 -9.32 -5.59 -4.62
C ARG A 260 -8.19 -5.32 -3.63
N PRO A 261 -7.05 -4.75 -4.08
CA PRO A 261 -5.83 -4.70 -3.30
C PRO A 261 -5.97 -3.75 -2.10
N SER A 262 -5.77 -4.28 -0.89
CA SER A 262 -5.68 -3.49 0.34
C SER A 262 -4.23 -3.32 0.79
N GLY A 263 -3.46 -4.41 0.89
CA GLY A 263 -2.06 -4.40 1.26
C GLY A 263 -1.16 -4.83 0.11
N LEU A 264 0.00 -4.19 -0.02
CA LEU A 264 1.07 -4.52 -0.95
C LEU A 264 2.37 -4.73 -0.18
N PHE A 265 3.14 -5.73 -0.58
CA PHE A 265 4.53 -5.88 -0.17
C PHE A 265 5.34 -6.38 -1.35
N ILE A 266 6.54 -5.85 -1.54
CA ILE A 266 7.49 -6.32 -2.55
C ILE A 266 8.76 -6.71 -1.81
N ASP A 267 9.18 -7.98 -1.95
CA ASP A 267 10.39 -8.47 -1.31
C ASP A 267 11.66 -8.10 -2.10
N LYS A 268 12.82 -8.40 -1.53
CA LYS A 268 14.14 -8.14 -2.14
C LYS A 268 14.40 -8.89 -3.45
N HIS A 269 13.51 -9.80 -3.84
CA HIS A 269 13.54 -10.56 -5.10
C HIS A 269 12.49 -10.08 -6.09
N ASP A 270 11.88 -8.92 -5.83
CA ASP A 270 10.80 -8.36 -6.64
C ASP A 270 9.54 -9.25 -6.72
N THR A 271 9.33 -10.11 -5.72
CA THR A 271 8.07 -10.83 -5.55
C THR A 271 7.05 -9.90 -4.96
N LEU A 272 5.89 -9.79 -5.60
CA LEU A 272 4.76 -8.96 -5.17
C LEU A 272 3.76 -9.81 -4.40
N TYR A 273 3.44 -9.38 -3.19
CA TYR A 273 2.41 -9.95 -2.33
C TYR A 273 1.27 -8.94 -2.20
N VAL A 274 0.04 -9.39 -2.44
CA VAL A 274 -1.15 -8.53 -2.47
C VAL A 274 -2.21 -9.11 -1.56
N ALA A 275 -2.57 -8.38 -0.51
CA ALA A 275 -3.71 -8.65 0.33
C ALA A 275 -4.98 -8.15 -0.36
N ASP A 276 -5.92 -9.06 -0.64
CA ASP A 276 -7.25 -8.76 -1.18
C ASP A 276 -8.25 -8.88 -0.03
N ASN A 277 -8.60 -7.73 0.53
CA ASN A 277 -9.36 -7.64 1.77
C ASN A 277 -10.79 -8.16 1.65
N SER A 278 -11.46 -7.81 0.56
CA SER A 278 -12.89 -8.09 0.43
C SER A 278 -13.31 -8.05 -1.03
N PRO A 279 -13.68 -9.19 -1.60
CA PRO A 279 -14.39 -9.16 -2.87
C PRO A 279 -15.72 -8.46 -2.62
N ASP A 280 -15.98 -7.41 -3.36
CA ASP A 280 -17.30 -6.79 -3.43
C ASP A 280 -18.00 -7.20 -4.73
N GLU A 281 -19.27 -6.85 -4.86
CA GLU A 281 -20.05 -7.16 -6.05
C GLU A 281 -19.50 -6.51 -7.33
N THR A 282 -18.62 -5.51 -7.19
CA THR A 282 -18.01 -4.79 -8.31
C THR A 282 -16.75 -5.48 -8.83
N ASN A 283 -16.25 -6.53 -8.15
CA ASN A 283 -15.06 -7.27 -8.54
C ASN A 283 -15.25 -8.81 -8.59
N PRO A 284 -16.33 -9.33 -9.18
CA PRO A 284 -16.44 -10.75 -9.44
C PRO A 284 -15.45 -11.13 -10.58
N PRO A 285 -14.87 -12.32 -10.57
CA PRO A 285 -15.09 -13.40 -9.64
C PRO A 285 -14.03 -13.52 -8.53
N TYR A 286 -13.30 -12.46 -8.20
CA TYR A 286 -12.20 -12.51 -7.23
C TYR A 286 -12.70 -12.85 -5.82
N ARG A 287 -11.91 -13.64 -5.08
CA ARG A 287 -12.13 -14.00 -3.67
C ARG A 287 -11.04 -13.43 -2.80
N SER A 288 -11.36 -13.15 -1.53
CA SER A 288 -10.43 -12.64 -0.52
C SER A 288 -9.26 -13.59 -0.27
N GLY A 289 -8.08 -13.03 -0.01
CA GLY A 289 -6.88 -13.77 0.32
C GLY A 289 -5.60 -13.03 -0.07
N ILE A 290 -4.48 -13.75 -0.09
CA ILE A 290 -3.18 -13.19 -0.45
C ILE A 290 -2.75 -13.77 -1.80
N ARG A 291 -2.60 -12.89 -2.81
CA ARG A 291 -2.05 -13.25 -4.12
C ARG A 291 -0.57 -12.94 -4.18
N VAL A 292 0.21 -13.89 -4.72
CA VAL A 292 1.65 -13.76 -4.88
C VAL A 292 1.98 -13.78 -6.36
N GLY A 293 2.68 -12.75 -6.81
CA GLY A 293 3.10 -12.57 -8.19
C GLY A 293 4.54 -12.06 -8.30
N HIS A 294 4.89 -11.44 -9.43
CA HIS A 294 6.20 -10.83 -9.61
C HIS A 294 6.05 -9.49 -10.35
N VAL A 295 6.81 -8.47 -9.91
CA VAL A 295 6.74 -7.10 -10.48
C VAL A 295 7.17 -7.00 -11.94
N ARG A 296 7.87 -8.01 -12.48
CA ARG A 296 8.30 -8.04 -13.89
C ARG A 296 7.15 -8.22 -14.86
N ASP A 297 6.16 -9.06 -14.50
CA ASP A 297 5.14 -9.52 -15.43
C ASP A 297 3.70 -9.49 -14.87
N GLY A 298 3.53 -9.24 -13.56
CA GLY A 298 2.21 -9.22 -12.93
C GLY A 298 1.48 -10.57 -12.93
N ILE A 299 2.17 -11.68 -13.23
CA ILE A 299 1.56 -13.01 -13.23
C ILE A 299 1.35 -13.49 -11.79
N VAL A 300 0.11 -13.86 -11.46
CA VAL A 300 -0.22 -14.48 -10.17
C VAL A 300 0.22 -15.95 -10.18
N ARG A 301 1.13 -16.33 -9.29
CA ARG A 301 1.76 -17.65 -9.20
C ARG A 301 1.30 -18.47 -8.02
N SER A 302 0.79 -17.81 -6.98
CA SER A 302 0.24 -18.46 -5.79
C SER A 302 -0.94 -17.66 -5.25
N PHE A 303 -1.89 -18.34 -4.65
CA PHE A 303 -3.01 -17.74 -3.98
C PHE A 303 -3.33 -18.46 -2.67
N ILE A 304 -3.23 -17.73 -1.56
CA ILE A 304 -3.70 -18.18 -0.25
C ILE A 304 -5.14 -17.72 -0.13
N LEU A 305 -6.08 -18.62 -0.41
CA LEU A 305 -7.51 -18.35 -0.33
C LEU A 305 -7.95 -18.26 1.13
N GLU A 306 -8.67 -17.21 1.47
CA GLU A 306 -9.37 -17.10 2.75
C GLU A 306 -10.79 -17.66 2.65
N SER A 307 -11.29 -18.22 3.76
CA SER A 307 -12.70 -18.62 3.83
C SER A 307 -13.61 -17.39 3.90
N VAL A 308 -14.87 -17.55 3.50
CA VAL A 308 -15.85 -16.45 3.56
C VAL A 308 -16.04 -15.91 4.98
N GLU A 309 -15.81 -16.75 5.99
CA GLU A 309 -15.93 -16.39 7.42
C GLU A 309 -14.67 -15.68 7.96
N VAL A 310 -13.55 -15.75 7.25
CA VAL A 310 -12.23 -15.27 7.68
C VAL A 310 -11.64 -14.30 6.64
N ASN A 311 -12.46 -13.50 6.02
CA ASN A 311 -12.01 -12.44 5.11
C ASN A 311 -11.46 -11.24 5.91
N GLY A 312 -10.87 -10.27 5.22
CA GLY A 312 -10.43 -9.01 5.83
C GLY A 312 -8.93 -8.92 6.06
N VAL A 313 -8.12 -9.62 5.24
CA VAL A 313 -6.67 -9.40 5.20
C VAL A 313 -6.40 -8.00 4.66
N GLU A 314 -5.92 -7.10 5.52
CA GLU A 314 -5.73 -5.68 5.22
C GLU A 314 -4.28 -5.34 4.86
N ALA A 315 -3.33 -5.94 5.58
CA ALA A 315 -1.91 -5.72 5.41
C ALA A 315 -1.17 -7.03 5.17
N VAL A 316 -0.04 -6.96 4.48
CA VAL A 316 0.84 -8.11 4.22
C VAL A 316 2.30 -7.67 4.26
N ALA A 317 3.16 -8.51 4.84
CA ALA A 317 4.62 -8.39 4.77
C ALA A 317 5.27 -9.77 4.72
N VAL A 318 6.55 -9.83 4.31
CA VAL A 318 7.27 -11.10 4.13
C VAL A 318 8.70 -10.98 4.64
N ASP A 319 9.10 -11.90 5.53
CA ASP A 319 10.45 -11.94 6.08
C ASP A 319 11.49 -12.57 5.11
N ASP A 320 12.76 -12.49 5.48
CA ASP A 320 13.85 -13.03 4.67
C ASP A 320 13.81 -14.55 4.44
N ALA A 321 13.08 -15.28 5.27
CA ALA A 321 12.83 -16.72 5.12
C ALA A 321 11.63 -17.03 4.20
N GLY A 322 10.92 -15.98 3.72
CA GLY A 322 9.73 -16.11 2.87
C GLY A 322 8.46 -16.40 3.65
N ASN A 323 8.45 -16.22 4.96
CA ASN A 323 7.22 -16.32 5.73
C ASN A 323 6.35 -15.08 5.50
N ILE A 324 5.08 -15.31 5.17
CA ILE A 324 4.08 -14.26 4.96
C ILE A 324 3.39 -13.95 6.29
N TYR A 325 3.23 -12.68 6.58
CA TYR A 325 2.46 -12.16 7.70
C TYR A 325 1.28 -11.34 7.18
N GLY A 326 0.08 -11.62 7.68
CA GLY A 326 -1.14 -10.93 7.30
C GLY A 326 -1.83 -10.30 8.50
N GLY A 327 -2.11 -9.00 8.42
CA GLY A 327 -2.93 -8.28 9.38
C GLY A 327 -4.42 -8.36 9.01
N TYR A 328 -5.30 -8.60 9.98
CA TYR A 328 -6.72 -8.86 9.76
C TYR A 328 -7.61 -7.89 10.50
N THR A 329 -8.59 -7.33 9.79
CA THR A 329 -9.57 -6.40 10.36
C THR A 329 -10.82 -7.10 10.90
N ASN A 330 -11.25 -8.19 10.30
CA ASN A 330 -12.47 -8.89 10.70
C ASN A 330 -12.25 -9.91 11.82
N THR A 331 -11.14 -10.63 11.77
CA THR A 331 -10.80 -11.63 12.81
C THR A 331 -9.86 -11.11 13.89
N LEU A 332 -9.51 -9.83 13.82
CA LEU A 332 -8.71 -9.09 14.82
C LEU A 332 -7.45 -9.87 15.23
N ASN A 333 -6.56 -10.16 14.27
CA ASN A 333 -5.34 -10.89 14.57
C ASN A 333 -4.22 -10.66 13.54
N LEU A 334 -3.03 -11.14 13.88
CA LEU A 334 -1.86 -11.24 13.04
C LEU A 334 -1.60 -12.72 12.73
N LYS A 335 -1.70 -13.11 11.47
CA LYS A 335 -1.51 -14.49 10.99
C LYS A 335 -0.16 -14.65 10.31
N ARG A 336 0.36 -15.90 10.30
CA ARG A 336 1.60 -16.26 9.61
C ARG A 336 1.40 -17.50 8.73
N TRP A 337 2.06 -17.50 7.57
CA TRP A 337 2.20 -18.67 6.70
C TRP A 337 3.68 -18.90 6.36
N THR A 338 4.07 -20.15 6.30
CA THR A 338 5.43 -20.55 5.90
C THR A 338 5.40 -21.22 4.53
N PRO A 339 6.43 -21.05 3.68
CA PRO A 339 6.53 -21.80 2.44
C PRO A 339 6.46 -23.32 2.68
N LYS A 340 5.73 -24.05 1.85
CA LYS A 340 5.68 -25.53 1.89
C LYS A 340 7.01 -26.15 1.47
N THR A 341 7.74 -25.50 0.59
CA THR A 341 9.11 -25.83 0.21
C THR A 341 9.99 -24.68 0.64
N PRO A 342 11.11 -24.92 1.35
CA PRO A 342 12.03 -23.86 1.72
C PRO A 342 12.44 -23.03 0.51
N VAL A 343 12.43 -21.70 0.66
CA VAL A 343 13.01 -20.80 -0.35
C VAL A 343 14.49 -21.11 -0.43
N ALA A 344 14.96 -21.61 -1.57
CA ALA A 344 16.38 -21.86 -1.74
C ALA A 344 17.11 -20.53 -1.57
N THR A 345 17.97 -20.44 -0.56
CA THR A 345 18.93 -19.34 -0.43
C THR A 345 19.86 -19.40 -1.66
N ARG A 346 19.60 -18.54 -2.64
CA ARG A 346 20.48 -18.35 -3.81
C ARG A 346 21.49 -17.25 -3.57
#